data_60a64c7ad8a02b96758081c1d3c57147
#
_entry.id   60a64c7ad8a02b96758081c1d3c57147
#
_cell.length_a   1.000
_cell.length_b   1.000
_cell.length_c   1.000
_cell.angle_alpha   90.00
_cell.angle_beta   90.00
_cell.angle_gamma   90.00
#
_symmetry.space_group_name_H-M   'P 1'
#
loop_
_entity.id
_entity.type
_entity.pdbx_description
1 polymer ?
#
loop_
_entity_poly.entity_id
_entity_poly.type
_entity_poly.pdbx_seq_one_letter_code
_entity_poly.pdbx_strand_id
1 'polypeptide(L)'
;TLPNSTYGYNEGTSMACPHVSGIAALILSKYGNKQFSNETLRTLLTTSVNDLYTQNPEYKGLMGSGYIDAYKALQGKEGSVPEAVADFTVTASHDNALIEWVIPETEEKSIDHHVIYYSTEAFSATDDLNKLNSATVDTKFKYSGDNMSYEVEGLKAATKYYFAIVAYNRWGKASAVSPIKEATTNAGPKVQVDKKNLYMTVDATKASTAEASFNVKN
;
A
#
# COMPACT_ATOMS: atom_id res chain seq x y z
N THR A 1 26.77 2.85 -28.65
CA THR A 1 27.59 1.84 -29.32
C THR A 1 27.88 2.29 -30.73
N LEU A 2 29.10 2.11 -31.18
CA LEU A 2 29.53 2.30 -32.55
C LEU A 2 29.44 0.98 -33.34
N PRO A 3 29.53 1.00 -34.69
CA PRO A 3 29.62 -0.25 -35.47
C PRO A 3 30.69 -1.19 -34.93
N ASN A 4 30.47 -2.51 -35.10
CA ASN A 4 31.32 -3.56 -34.58
C ASN A 4 31.40 -3.68 -33.05
N SER A 5 30.33 -3.32 -32.34
CA SER A 5 30.21 -3.40 -30.86
C SER A 5 31.29 -2.63 -30.10
N THR A 6 31.77 -1.53 -30.70
CA THR A 6 32.75 -0.63 -30.06
C THR A 6 32.06 0.53 -29.36
N TYR A 7 32.81 1.22 -28.49
CA TYR A 7 32.38 2.42 -27.78
C TYR A 7 33.28 3.61 -28.18
N GLY A 8 32.71 4.79 -28.21
CA GLY A 8 33.45 6.00 -28.46
C GLY A 8 32.75 7.20 -27.83
N TYR A 9 33.49 8.28 -27.68
CA TYR A 9 32.94 9.54 -27.20
C TYR A 9 32.20 10.26 -28.33
N ASN A 10 31.06 10.83 -28.01
CA ASN A 10 30.29 11.68 -28.90
C ASN A 10 29.60 12.77 -28.06
N GLU A 11 29.36 13.91 -28.67
CA GLU A 11 28.73 15.07 -28.04
C GLU A 11 27.57 15.61 -28.86
N GLY A 12 26.62 16.25 -28.21
CA GLY A 12 25.47 16.86 -28.85
C GLY A 12 24.16 16.61 -28.11
N THR A 13 23.14 17.34 -28.48
CA THR A 13 21.78 17.22 -27.93
C THR A 13 21.18 15.81 -28.14
N SER A 14 21.58 15.17 -29.25
CA SER A 14 21.17 13.78 -29.52
C SER A 14 21.71 12.78 -28.48
N MET A 15 22.84 13.06 -27.83
CA MET A 15 23.41 12.27 -26.76
C MET A 15 22.79 12.63 -25.41
N ALA A 16 22.39 13.88 -25.20
CA ALA A 16 21.72 14.33 -23.99
C ALA A 16 20.27 13.79 -23.88
N CYS A 17 19.55 13.72 -24.99
CA CYS A 17 18.16 13.28 -25.03
C CYS A 17 17.92 11.90 -24.35
N PRO A 18 18.66 10.83 -24.67
CA PRO A 18 18.45 9.53 -24.03
C PRO A 18 18.78 9.52 -22.54
N HIS A 19 19.64 10.39 -22.04
CA HIS A 19 19.88 10.53 -20.60
C HIS A 19 18.63 11.04 -19.89
N VAL A 20 17.98 12.06 -20.43
CA VAL A 20 16.71 12.58 -19.90
C VAL A 20 15.61 11.51 -19.97
N SER A 21 15.53 10.78 -21.10
CA SER A 21 14.56 9.68 -21.26
C SER A 21 14.81 8.55 -20.24
N GLY A 22 16.06 8.21 -19.97
CA GLY A 22 16.44 7.21 -18.96
C GLY A 22 16.05 7.66 -17.55
N ILE A 23 16.28 8.90 -17.19
CA ILE A 23 15.87 9.47 -15.89
C ILE A 23 14.34 9.54 -15.78
N ALA A 24 13.63 9.89 -16.86
CA ALA A 24 12.17 9.83 -16.91
C ALA A 24 11.66 8.42 -16.66
N ALA A 25 12.27 7.40 -17.24
CA ALA A 25 11.92 6.00 -16.99
C ALA A 25 12.17 5.59 -15.53
N LEU A 26 13.26 6.03 -14.91
CA LEU A 26 13.54 5.81 -13.49
C LEU A 26 12.48 6.47 -12.58
N ILE A 27 12.10 7.73 -12.89
CA ILE A 27 11.03 8.44 -12.17
C ILE A 27 9.72 7.66 -12.28
N LEU A 28 9.34 7.24 -13.49
CA LEU A 28 8.12 6.47 -13.71
C LEU A 28 8.14 5.11 -13.02
N SER A 29 9.29 4.46 -12.98
CA SER A 29 9.45 3.18 -12.27
C SER A 29 9.24 3.34 -10.76
N LYS A 30 9.69 4.45 -10.18
CA LYS A 30 9.60 4.70 -8.74
C LYS A 30 8.24 5.31 -8.33
N TYR A 31 7.74 6.27 -9.08
CA TYR A 31 6.59 7.10 -8.70
C TYR A 31 5.37 6.91 -9.61
N GLY A 32 5.50 6.18 -10.72
CA GLY A 32 4.43 6.01 -11.70
C GLY A 32 3.23 5.27 -11.12
N ASN A 33 2.05 5.85 -11.35
CA ASN A 33 0.77 5.22 -11.07
C ASN A 33 -0.28 5.76 -12.07
N LYS A 34 -1.54 5.36 -11.98
CA LYS A 34 -2.61 5.85 -12.89
C LYS A 34 -2.81 7.37 -12.85
N GLN A 35 -2.47 8.00 -11.74
CA GLN A 35 -2.64 9.44 -11.52
C GLN A 35 -1.38 10.25 -11.85
N PHE A 36 -0.28 9.58 -12.20
CA PHE A 36 0.97 10.23 -12.55
C PHE A 36 0.86 10.92 -13.91
N SER A 37 0.77 12.24 -13.89
CA SER A 37 0.59 13.04 -15.10
C SER A 37 1.92 13.37 -15.80
N ASN A 38 1.86 13.70 -17.09
CA ASN A 38 2.98 14.23 -17.84
C ASN A 38 3.53 15.53 -17.22
N GLU A 39 2.66 16.36 -16.62
CA GLU A 39 3.07 17.58 -15.94
C GLU A 39 3.88 17.29 -14.67
N THR A 40 3.48 16.26 -13.90
CA THR A 40 4.26 15.78 -12.75
C THR A 40 5.65 15.32 -13.19
N LEU A 41 5.73 14.54 -14.28
CA LEU A 41 7.02 14.09 -14.83
C LEU A 41 7.88 15.27 -15.24
N ARG A 42 7.30 16.21 -16.00
CA ARG A 42 8.00 17.44 -16.44
C ARG A 42 8.52 18.22 -15.25
N THR A 43 7.69 18.45 -14.23
CA THR A 43 8.07 19.18 -13.03
C THR A 43 9.24 18.50 -12.32
N LEU A 44 9.21 17.19 -12.12
CA LEU A 44 10.31 16.45 -11.51
C LEU A 44 11.59 16.56 -12.32
N LEU A 45 11.52 16.43 -13.65
CA LEU A 45 12.68 16.55 -14.52
C LEU A 45 13.29 17.97 -14.50
N THR A 46 12.46 19.02 -14.49
CA THR A 46 12.94 20.41 -14.58
C THR A 46 13.34 21.02 -13.25
N THR A 47 12.91 20.45 -12.13
CA THR A 47 13.24 20.93 -10.78
C THR A 47 14.30 20.10 -10.07
N SER A 48 14.58 18.87 -10.55
CA SER A 48 15.61 17.99 -10.01
C SER A 48 16.93 18.16 -10.77
N VAL A 49 17.46 19.38 -10.71
CA VAL A 49 18.63 19.78 -11.49
C VAL A 49 19.72 20.36 -10.59
N ASN A 50 20.95 20.34 -11.08
CA ASN A 50 22.06 21.11 -10.53
C ASN A 50 22.15 22.44 -11.26
N ASP A 51 22.53 23.48 -10.54
CA ASP A 51 22.68 24.84 -11.11
C ASP A 51 23.80 24.89 -12.13
N LEU A 52 23.52 25.51 -13.28
CA LEU A 52 24.48 25.80 -14.32
C LEU A 52 24.87 27.29 -14.38
N TYR A 53 24.05 28.14 -13.80
CA TYR A 53 24.13 29.59 -14.01
C TYR A 53 25.09 30.29 -13.07
N THR A 54 25.41 29.70 -11.93
CA THR A 54 26.45 30.24 -11.03
C THR A 54 27.82 30.30 -11.71
N GLN A 55 28.11 29.29 -12.56
CA GLN A 55 29.38 29.24 -13.31
C GLN A 55 29.30 29.86 -14.71
N ASN A 56 28.10 30.10 -15.22
CA ASN A 56 27.84 30.60 -16.57
C ASN A 56 26.75 31.69 -16.53
N PRO A 57 27.00 32.84 -15.83
CA PRO A 57 25.96 33.82 -15.59
C PRO A 57 25.49 34.53 -16.89
N GLU A 58 26.38 34.62 -17.92
CA GLU A 58 26.08 35.18 -19.22
C GLU A 58 25.07 34.42 -20.05
N TYR A 59 24.87 33.12 -19.73
CA TYR A 59 23.89 32.24 -20.40
C TYR A 59 22.60 32.08 -19.62
N LYS A 60 22.35 32.92 -18.61
CA LYS A 60 21.16 32.79 -17.76
C LYS A 60 19.87 32.81 -18.58
N GLY A 61 19.06 31.74 -18.42
CA GLY A 61 17.82 31.55 -19.15
C GLY A 61 17.97 30.93 -20.55
N LEU A 62 19.20 30.67 -21.02
CA LEU A 62 19.47 30.09 -22.35
C LEU A 62 19.77 28.57 -22.31
N MET A 63 20.09 28.03 -21.15
CA MET A 63 20.48 26.63 -20.99
C MET A 63 19.43 25.76 -20.25
N GLY A 64 18.14 26.14 -20.32
CA GLY A 64 17.05 25.43 -19.69
C GLY A 64 17.03 25.58 -18.16
N SER A 65 16.57 24.54 -17.43
CA SER A 65 16.42 24.62 -15.99
C SER A 65 17.70 24.28 -15.20
N GLY A 66 18.67 23.63 -15.85
CA GLY A 66 19.90 23.19 -15.20
C GLY A 66 20.39 21.84 -15.72
N TYR A 67 21.44 21.32 -15.08
CA TYR A 67 21.98 19.99 -15.36
C TYR A 67 21.18 18.92 -14.62
N ILE A 68 20.58 17.98 -15.35
CA ILE A 68 19.69 16.95 -14.78
C ILE A 68 20.43 16.04 -13.80
N ASP A 69 19.80 15.72 -12.67
CA ASP A 69 20.33 14.89 -11.61
C ASP A 69 19.35 13.75 -11.26
N ALA A 70 19.73 12.53 -11.62
CA ALA A 70 18.90 11.35 -11.38
C ALA A 70 18.66 11.10 -9.89
N TYR A 71 19.66 11.37 -9.03
CA TYR A 71 19.52 11.17 -7.59
C TYR A 71 18.49 12.14 -7.01
N LYS A 72 18.62 13.44 -7.33
CA LYS A 72 17.61 14.44 -6.93
C LYS A 72 16.23 14.11 -7.45
N ALA A 73 16.12 13.65 -8.70
CA ALA A 73 14.84 13.25 -9.29
C ALA A 73 14.19 12.06 -8.56
N LEU A 74 15.00 11.14 -8.07
CA LEU A 74 14.53 9.97 -7.33
C LEU A 74 14.31 10.22 -5.81
N GLN A 75 14.84 11.30 -5.26
CA GLN A 75 14.46 11.72 -3.91
C GLN A 75 13.06 12.35 -3.86
N GLY A 76 12.56 12.82 -5.01
CA GLY A 76 11.26 13.47 -5.13
C GLY A 76 11.25 14.86 -4.45
N LYS A 77 10.26 15.66 -4.79
CA LYS A 77 9.84 16.76 -3.92
C LYS A 77 8.91 16.18 -2.85
N GLU A 78 9.03 16.69 -1.65
CA GLU A 78 8.02 16.44 -0.63
C GLU A 78 6.68 16.99 -1.11
N GLY A 79 5.81 16.11 -1.62
CA GLY A 79 4.44 16.48 -1.98
C GLY A 79 3.63 16.94 -0.77
N SER A 80 2.44 17.43 -1.00
CA SER A 80 1.50 17.77 0.06
C SER A 80 1.19 16.52 0.92
N VAL A 81 0.87 16.75 2.18
CA VAL A 81 0.36 15.69 3.07
C VAL A 81 -0.98 15.22 2.50
N PRO A 82 -1.22 13.91 2.31
CA PRO A 82 -2.52 13.42 1.85
C PRO A 82 -3.64 13.77 2.83
N GLU A 83 -4.85 13.94 2.32
CA GLU A 83 -6.04 14.01 3.15
C GLU A 83 -6.25 12.67 3.88
N ALA A 84 -6.70 12.76 5.13
CA ALA A 84 -7.03 11.57 5.91
C ALA A 84 -8.31 10.91 5.38
N VAL A 85 -8.40 9.59 5.54
CA VAL A 85 -9.66 8.88 5.35
C VAL A 85 -10.67 9.41 6.35
N ALA A 86 -11.71 10.10 5.85
CA ALA A 86 -12.70 10.80 6.69
C ALA A 86 -13.59 9.82 7.45
N ASP A 87 -13.93 8.70 6.82
CA ASP A 87 -14.75 7.65 7.40
C ASP A 87 -14.48 6.29 6.71
N PHE A 88 -14.78 5.20 7.42
CA PHE A 88 -14.68 3.83 6.89
C PHE A 88 -15.64 2.91 7.64
N THR A 89 -15.97 1.77 7.08
CA THR A 89 -16.78 0.75 7.76
C THR A 89 -15.94 -0.45 8.16
N VAL A 90 -16.37 -1.13 9.22
CA VAL A 90 -15.76 -2.40 9.68
C VAL A 90 -16.88 -3.40 9.88
N THR A 91 -16.84 -4.48 9.10
CA THR A 91 -17.77 -5.62 9.22
C THR A 91 -16.98 -6.83 9.71
N ALA A 92 -17.15 -7.17 10.99
CA ALA A 92 -16.44 -8.26 11.62
C ALA A 92 -17.15 -9.61 11.42
N SER A 93 -16.37 -10.66 11.13
CA SER A 93 -16.77 -12.08 11.16
C SER A 93 -16.19 -12.76 12.41
N HIS A 94 -15.97 -14.07 12.40
CA HIS A 94 -15.44 -14.79 13.57
C HIS A 94 -13.90 -14.72 13.67
N ASP A 95 -13.19 -14.62 12.53
CA ASP A 95 -11.73 -14.63 12.42
C ASP A 95 -11.17 -13.57 11.47
N ASN A 96 -12.03 -12.72 10.92
CA ASN A 96 -11.67 -11.65 10.02
C ASN A 96 -12.53 -10.40 10.23
N ALA A 97 -12.11 -9.29 9.60
CA ALA A 97 -12.86 -8.05 9.51
C ALA A 97 -12.69 -7.43 8.13
N LEU A 98 -13.79 -7.21 7.42
CA LEU A 98 -13.84 -6.46 6.17
C LEU A 98 -13.86 -4.97 6.49
N ILE A 99 -12.89 -4.24 5.95
CA ILE A 99 -12.73 -2.80 6.11
C ILE A 99 -12.96 -2.15 4.74
N GLU A 100 -13.87 -1.16 4.69
CA GLU A 100 -14.22 -0.48 3.44
C GLU A 100 -14.13 1.02 3.64
N TRP A 101 -13.52 1.73 2.68
CA TRP A 101 -13.35 3.17 2.69
C TRP A 101 -13.35 3.75 1.29
N VAL A 102 -13.45 5.07 1.19
CA VAL A 102 -13.27 5.81 -0.05
C VAL A 102 -11.88 6.47 -0.04
N ILE A 103 -11.17 6.39 -1.16
CA ILE A 103 -9.88 7.07 -1.31
C ILE A 103 -10.11 8.58 -1.23
N PRO A 104 -9.49 9.29 -0.26
CA PRO A 104 -9.66 10.72 -0.14
C PRO A 104 -9.15 11.47 -1.38
N GLU A 105 -9.74 12.63 -1.65
CA GLU A 105 -9.18 13.55 -2.64
C GLU A 105 -7.95 14.25 -2.06
N THR A 106 -6.91 14.37 -2.86
CA THR A 106 -5.71 15.13 -2.54
C THR A 106 -5.37 16.05 -3.70
N GLU A 107 -4.74 17.19 -3.43
CA GLU A 107 -4.32 18.15 -4.46
C GLU A 107 -3.46 17.49 -5.55
N GLU A 108 -2.61 16.56 -5.18
CA GLU A 108 -1.71 15.87 -6.10
C GLU A 108 -2.29 14.55 -6.63
N LYS A 109 -3.49 14.17 -6.22
CA LYS A 109 -4.17 12.92 -6.62
C LYS A 109 -3.27 11.69 -6.56
N SER A 110 -2.37 11.64 -5.57
CA SER A 110 -1.24 10.70 -5.55
C SER A 110 -1.11 9.94 -4.24
N ILE A 111 -2.19 9.29 -3.82
CA ILE A 111 -2.09 8.30 -2.74
C ILE A 111 -1.44 7.05 -3.32
N ASP A 112 -0.34 6.61 -2.69
CA ASP A 112 0.42 5.44 -3.09
C ASP A 112 -0.15 4.17 -2.44
N HIS A 113 -0.38 4.24 -1.13
CA HIS A 113 -0.96 3.13 -0.38
C HIS A 113 -1.69 3.63 0.88
N HIS A 114 -2.51 2.76 1.43
CA HIS A 114 -3.09 2.93 2.76
C HIS A 114 -2.51 1.88 3.70
N VAL A 115 -2.36 2.25 4.97
CA VAL A 115 -2.01 1.31 6.04
C VAL A 115 -3.17 1.25 7.02
N ILE A 116 -3.71 0.05 7.22
CA ILE A 116 -4.72 -0.24 8.23
C ILE A 116 -3.98 -0.69 9.48
N TYR A 117 -4.15 0.05 10.58
CA TYR A 117 -3.63 -0.29 11.89
C TYR A 117 -4.74 -0.89 12.75
N TYR A 118 -4.42 -1.94 13.50
CA TYR A 118 -5.40 -2.60 14.37
C TYR A 118 -4.78 -3.20 15.62
N SER A 119 -5.57 -3.22 16.71
CA SER A 119 -5.16 -3.74 18.01
C SER A 119 -6.37 -4.21 18.81
N THR A 120 -6.14 -5.10 19.78
CA THR A 120 -7.12 -5.46 20.81
C THR A 120 -7.16 -4.44 21.95
N GLU A 121 -6.14 -3.62 22.08
CA GLU A 121 -6.08 -2.53 23.03
C GLU A 121 -6.46 -1.22 22.35
N ALA A 122 -7.19 -0.35 23.07
CA ALA A 122 -7.54 0.96 22.56
C ALA A 122 -6.29 1.81 22.36
N PHE A 123 -6.22 2.54 21.27
CA PHE A 123 -5.15 3.45 20.94
C PHE A 123 -5.72 4.79 20.44
N SER A 124 -4.88 5.81 20.35
CA SER A 124 -5.22 7.14 19.88
C SER A 124 -4.36 7.54 18.66
N ALA A 125 -4.74 8.61 17.98
CA ALA A 125 -3.99 9.14 16.85
C ALA A 125 -2.57 9.64 17.22
N THR A 126 -2.29 9.84 18.50
CA THR A 126 -0.98 10.30 19.01
C THR A 126 -0.07 9.16 19.45
N ASP A 127 -0.56 7.92 19.47
CA ASP A 127 0.22 6.77 19.86
C ASP A 127 1.19 6.35 18.75
N ASP A 128 2.22 5.61 19.13
CA ASP A 128 3.19 5.05 18.16
C ASP A 128 2.56 3.88 17.40
N LEU A 129 2.00 4.19 16.23
CA LEU A 129 1.32 3.22 15.37
C LEU A 129 2.24 2.07 14.91
N ASN A 130 3.57 2.26 14.94
CA ASN A 130 4.50 1.18 14.55
C ASN A 130 4.51 0.00 15.53
N LYS A 131 3.92 0.15 16.71
CA LYS A 131 3.74 -0.92 17.70
C LYS A 131 2.47 -1.73 17.51
N LEU A 132 1.58 -1.28 16.63
CA LEU A 132 0.32 -1.96 16.34
C LEU A 132 0.49 -2.99 15.22
N ASN A 133 -0.47 -3.91 15.11
CA ASN A 133 -0.57 -4.71 13.90
C ASN A 133 -0.95 -3.82 12.72
N SER A 134 -0.48 -4.16 11.54
CA SER A 134 -0.76 -3.37 10.35
C SER A 134 -0.90 -4.22 9.09
N ALA A 135 -1.70 -3.72 8.14
CA ALA A 135 -1.83 -4.25 6.81
C ALA A 135 -1.69 -3.12 5.79
N THR A 136 -0.83 -3.30 4.79
CA THR A 136 -0.61 -2.31 3.74
C THR A 136 -1.44 -2.66 2.50
N VAL A 137 -2.19 -1.69 2.00
CA VAL A 137 -3.07 -1.83 0.83
C VAL A 137 -2.58 -0.91 -0.27
N ASP A 138 -2.10 -1.47 -1.38
CA ASP A 138 -1.62 -0.73 -2.54
C ASP A 138 -2.79 -0.04 -3.27
N THR A 139 -2.66 1.25 -3.50
CA THR A 139 -3.65 2.07 -4.22
C THR A 139 -3.08 2.81 -5.43
N LYS A 140 -1.85 2.47 -5.86
CA LYS A 140 -1.16 3.12 -7.00
C LYS A 140 -1.98 3.20 -8.27
N PHE A 141 -2.87 2.22 -8.49
CA PHE A 141 -3.69 2.11 -9.70
C PHE A 141 -5.16 2.50 -9.48
N LYS A 142 -5.45 3.19 -8.40
CA LYS A 142 -6.78 3.69 -8.05
C LYS A 142 -6.86 5.20 -8.20
N TYR A 143 -8.08 5.73 -8.23
CA TYR A 143 -8.33 7.16 -8.30
C TYR A 143 -8.91 7.66 -6.98
N SER A 144 -8.77 8.96 -6.69
CA SER A 144 -9.52 9.63 -5.63
C SER A 144 -11.02 9.43 -5.86
N GLY A 145 -11.76 9.10 -4.80
CA GLY A 145 -13.17 8.76 -4.87
C GLY A 145 -13.47 7.28 -5.14
N ASP A 146 -12.46 6.45 -5.50
CA ASP A 146 -12.68 5.00 -5.66
C ASP A 146 -12.96 4.35 -4.30
N ASN A 147 -13.88 3.37 -4.32
CA ASN A 147 -14.13 2.51 -3.18
C ASN A 147 -13.00 1.48 -3.02
N MET A 148 -12.56 1.32 -1.81
CA MET A 148 -11.57 0.34 -1.40
C MET A 148 -12.16 -0.62 -0.38
N SER A 149 -11.68 -1.86 -0.41
CA SER A 149 -11.96 -2.86 0.61
C SER A 149 -10.73 -3.69 0.90
N TYR A 150 -10.58 -4.11 2.13
CA TYR A 150 -9.53 -5.02 2.56
C TYR A 150 -10.04 -5.90 3.70
N GLU A 151 -9.73 -7.18 3.64
CA GLU A 151 -10.08 -8.14 4.68
C GLU A 151 -8.87 -8.41 5.57
N VAL A 152 -8.96 -8.01 6.83
CA VAL A 152 -7.97 -8.34 7.85
C VAL A 152 -8.28 -9.71 8.40
N GLU A 153 -7.41 -10.67 8.14
CA GLU A 153 -7.57 -12.07 8.52
C GLU A 153 -6.82 -12.42 9.81
N GLY A 154 -7.09 -13.60 10.37
CA GLY A 154 -6.39 -14.15 11.53
C GLY A 154 -6.74 -13.48 12.85
N LEU A 155 -7.88 -12.85 12.95
CA LEU A 155 -8.37 -12.25 14.17
C LEU A 155 -8.88 -13.33 15.15
N LYS A 156 -8.78 -13.03 16.44
CA LYS A 156 -9.34 -13.92 17.48
C LYS A 156 -10.85 -13.77 17.55
N ALA A 157 -11.57 -14.89 17.62
CA ALA A 157 -13.03 -14.89 17.79
C ALA A 157 -13.46 -14.27 19.14
N ALA A 158 -14.67 -13.72 19.17
CA ALA A 158 -15.27 -13.04 20.32
C ALA A 158 -14.36 -12.00 20.99
N THR A 159 -13.57 -11.27 20.17
CA THR A 159 -12.56 -10.33 20.63
C THR A 159 -12.83 -8.94 20.04
N LYS A 160 -12.74 -7.93 20.89
CA LYS A 160 -12.86 -6.51 20.47
C LYS A 160 -11.55 -6.05 19.84
N TYR A 161 -11.66 -5.37 18.70
CA TYR A 161 -10.55 -4.74 17.97
C TYR A 161 -10.85 -3.28 17.70
N TYR A 162 -9.80 -2.48 17.62
CA TYR A 162 -9.82 -1.09 17.21
C TYR A 162 -9.06 -0.97 15.90
N PHE A 163 -9.57 -0.16 14.96
CA PHE A 163 -9.02 0.00 13.62
C PHE A 163 -8.84 1.47 13.29
N ALA A 164 -7.79 1.80 12.56
CA ALA A 164 -7.56 3.11 11.97
C ALA A 164 -6.87 2.96 10.62
N ILE A 165 -7.00 3.96 9.75
CA ILE A 165 -6.40 4.00 8.43
C ILE A 165 -5.55 5.25 8.29
N VAL A 166 -4.37 5.10 7.69
CA VAL A 166 -3.48 6.22 7.31
C VAL A 166 -3.20 6.10 5.82
N ALA A 167 -3.37 7.19 5.09
CA ALA A 167 -3.01 7.29 3.68
C ALA A 167 -1.56 7.77 3.54
N TYR A 168 -0.84 7.21 2.59
CA TYR A 168 0.53 7.61 2.26
C TYR A 168 0.62 8.05 0.81
N ASN A 169 1.29 9.17 0.58
CA ASN A 169 1.59 9.59 -0.77
C ASN A 169 2.84 8.88 -1.31
N ARG A 170 3.11 9.05 -2.61
CA ARG A 170 4.28 8.44 -3.29
C ARG A 170 5.63 8.86 -2.71
N TRP A 171 5.71 9.93 -1.94
CA TRP A 171 6.94 10.42 -1.28
C TRP A 171 7.06 9.93 0.17
N GLY A 172 6.11 9.09 0.63
CA GLY A 172 6.13 8.51 1.98
C GLY A 172 5.59 9.45 3.06
N LYS A 173 4.95 10.58 2.70
CA LYS A 173 4.25 11.40 3.69
C LYS A 173 2.93 10.76 4.06
N ALA A 174 2.70 10.70 5.37
CA ALA A 174 1.48 10.17 5.96
C ALA A 174 0.42 11.25 6.12
N SER A 175 -0.84 10.90 5.92
CA SER A 175 -1.99 11.69 6.35
C SER A 175 -2.11 11.73 7.88
N ALA A 176 -3.02 12.56 8.38
CA ALA A 176 -3.53 12.34 9.72
C ALA A 176 -4.20 10.95 9.83
N VAL A 177 -4.28 10.42 11.04
CA VAL A 177 -4.97 9.15 11.32
C VAL A 177 -6.48 9.36 11.14
N SER A 178 -7.16 8.42 10.50
CA SER A 178 -8.63 8.40 10.41
C SER A 178 -9.28 8.37 11.80
N PRO A 179 -10.59 8.61 11.93
CA PRO A 179 -11.32 8.24 13.14
C PRO A 179 -11.06 6.77 13.49
N ILE A 180 -10.93 6.46 14.79
CA ILE A 180 -10.73 5.09 15.25
C ILE A 180 -12.10 4.42 15.37
N LYS A 181 -12.25 3.25 14.76
CA LYS A 181 -13.47 2.46 14.85
C LYS A 181 -13.22 1.15 15.58
N GLU A 182 -14.22 0.72 16.34
CA GLU A 182 -14.19 -0.55 17.04
C GLU A 182 -15.16 -1.55 16.42
N ALA A 183 -14.77 -2.82 16.42
CA ALA A 183 -15.63 -3.92 16.09
C ALA A 183 -15.27 -5.14 16.95
N THR A 184 -16.27 -5.96 17.25
CA THR A 184 -16.05 -7.20 17.98
C THR A 184 -16.29 -8.36 17.04
N THR A 185 -15.31 -9.24 16.91
CA THR A 185 -15.46 -10.46 16.11
C THR A 185 -16.51 -11.38 16.71
N ASN A 186 -17.23 -12.07 15.84
CA ASN A 186 -18.26 -13.03 16.25
C ASN A 186 -17.64 -14.20 17.01
N ALA A 187 -18.44 -14.87 17.82
CA ALA A 187 -18.02 -16.14 18.41
C ALA A 187 -17.77 -17.16 17.29
N GLY A 188 -16.67 -17.86 17.37
CA GLY A 188 -16.36 -18.94 16.43
C GLY A 188 -17.36 -20.08 16.51
N PRO A 189 -17.40 -20.93 15.48
CA PRO A 189 -18.28 -22.09 15.45
C PRO A 189 -17.99 -23.00 16.65
N LYS A 190 -19.04 -23.45 17.33
CA LYS A 190 -18.94 -24.40 18.44
C LYS A 190 -19.34 -25.79 17.94
N VAL A 191 -18.35 -26.66 17.84
CA VAL A 191 -18.61 -28.04 17.48
C VAL A 191 -19.19 -28.76 18.71
N GLN A 192 -20.39 -29.29 18.59
CA GLN A 192 -21.01 -30.18 19.59
C GLN A 192 -21.13 -31.57 19.00
N VAL A 193 -20.69 -32.54 19.78
CA VAL A 193 -20.88 -33.98 19.47
C VAL A 193 -21.88 -34.59 20.43
N ASP A 194 -22.78 -35.39 19.94
CA ASP A 194 -23.80 -36.08 20.74
C ASP A 194 -23.21 -37.21 21.62
N LYS A 195 -22.01 -37.67 21.27
CA LYS A 195 -21.29 -38.73 21.99
C LYS A 195 -19.85 -38.36 22.25
N LYS A 196 -19.42 -38.35 23.50
CA LYS A 196 -18.02 -38.14 23.92
C LYS A 196 -17.12 -39.34 23.62
N ASN A 197 -17.69 -40.55 23.66
CA ASN A 197 -16.97 -41.79 23.41
C ASN A 197 -17.80 -42.66 22.45
N LEU A 198 -17.14 -43.28 21.50
CA LEU A 198 -17.71 -44.25 20.59
C LEU A 198 -17.17 -45.62 20.98
N TYR A 199 -18.06 -46.51 21.39
CA TYR A 199 -17.71 -47.89 21.73
C TYR A 199 -18.23 -48.79 20.61
N MET A 200 -17.32 -49.63 20.07
CA MET A 200 -17.68 -50.68 19.12
C MET A 200 -17.33 -52.02 19.70
N THR A 201 -18.29 -52.94 19.65
CA THR A 201 -18.06 -54.32 20.00
C THR A 201 -18.14 -55.16 18.72
N VAL A 202 -17.06 -55.80 18.38
CA VAL A 202 -16.99 -56.68 17.22
C VAL A 202 -16.99 -58.14 17.70
N ASP A 203 -17.95 -58.92 17.25
CA ASP A 203 -17.96 -60.38 17.44
C ASP A 203 -17.11 -60.97 16.30
N ALA A 204 -15.89 -61.34 16.63
CA ALA A 204 -14.91 -61.84 15.65
C ALA A 204 -15.36 -63.18 15.00
N THR A 205 -16.43 -63.79 15.48
CA THR A 205 -16.95 -65.01 14.88
C THR A 205 -18.05 -64.77 13.86
N LYS A 206 -18.61 -63.56 13.83
CA LYS A 206 -19.79 -63.21 13.01
C LYS A 206 -19.60 -62.09 12.02
N ALA A 207 -18.70 -61.16 12.26
CA ALA A 207 -18.47 -60.01 11.39
C ALA A 207 -17.00 -59.62 11.37
N SER A 208 -16.51 -59.17 10.20
CA SER A 208 -15.19 -58.65 10.02
C SER A 208 -15.11 -57.09 10.15
N THR A 209 -16.26 -56.42 10.19
CA THR A 209 -16.36 -54.97 10.29
C THR A 209 -17.44 -54.55 11.29
N ALA A 210 -17.22 -53.45 11.99
CA ALA A 210 -18.21 -52.75 12.79
C ALA A 210 -18.23 -51.28 12.43
N GLU A 211 -19.42 -50.68 12.40
CA GLU A 211 -19.62 -49.25 12.12
C GLU A 211 -20.31 -48.56 13.30
N ALA A 212 -19.87 -47.35 13.58
CA ALA A 212 -20.53 -46.49 14.55
C ALA A 212 -20.55 -45.05 14.00
N SER A 213 -21.61 -44.32 14.31
CA SER A 213 -21.82 -42.97 13.88
C SER A 213 -22.04 -42.01 15.03
N PHE A 214 -21.68 -40.74 14.85
CA PHE A 214 -22.02 -39.67 15.75
C PHE A 214 -22.42 -38.42 14.96
N ASN A 215 -23.22 -37.56 15.56
CA ASN A 215 -23.65 -36.31 14.95
C ASN A 215 -22.77 -35.18 15.42
N VAL A 216 -22.40 -34.32 14.48
CA VAL A 216 -21.72 -33.06 14.75
C VAL A 216 -22.68 -31.91 14.42
N LYS A 217 -22.87 -31.02 15.38
CA LYS A 217 -23.63 -29.77 15.19
C LYS A 217 -22.69 -28.58 15.30
N ASN A 218 -22.94 -27.62 14.44
CA ASN A 218 -22.28 -26.31 14.44
C ASN A 218 -23.29 -25.27 14.90
#